data_7ce87bd494618aa69ccc296a649b59fc
#
_entry.id   7ce87bd494618aa69ccc296a649b59fc
#
_cell.length_a   1.000
_cell.length_b   1.000
_cell.length_c   1.000
_cell.angle_alpha   90.00
_cell.angle_beta   90.00
_cell.angle_gamma   90.00
#
_symmetry.space_group_name_H-M   'P 1'
#
loop_
_entity.id
_entity.type
_entity.pdbx_description
1 polymer ?
#
loop_
_entity_poly.entity_id
_entity_poly.type
_entity_poly.pdbx_seq_one_letter_code
_entity_poly.pdbx_strand_id
1 'polypeptide(L)'
;MITMKELGVPVRSWVPDWLGFCCIFIVILPVTMLNGSYTGSMLEVSNTLGTNSEDITMGYYAASAGMAIAYPIIPKVLAAVSVKFLLLIDLLLQFFLSWICARSQNADILIACSFAIGFLKGFLMLWFIRYAQKIFSAKNIRSEFYSYFYPLVYGGGQASMLVTAQLAYHYNWKYMYYFMMLLILVSVLFVIICFRHNRPIKSVPLSDLHIREMFIISVG
;
A
#
# COMPACT_ATOMS: atom_id res chain seq x y z
N MET A 1 4.44 19.63 -21.26
CA MET A 1 3.73 18.67 -20.39
C MET A 1 4.39 17.32 -20.64
N ILE A 2 4.99 16.70 -19.64
CA ILE A 2 5.70 15.42 -19.81
C ILE A 2 4.66 14.34 -19.99
N THR A 3 4.78 13.53 -21.04
CA THR A 3 3.81 12.44 -21.29
C THR A 3 4.09 11.23 -20.42
N MET A 4 3.06 10.47 -20.03
CA MET A 4 3.19 9.23 -19.24
C MET A 4 4.12 8.21 -19.91
N LYS A 5 4.24 8.23 -21.26
CA LYS A 5 5.17 7.40 -22.01
C LYS A 5 6.64 7.76 -21.74
N GLU A 6 6.96 9.04 -21.67
CA GLU A 6 8.32 9.52 -21.38
C GLU A 6 8.76 9.15 -19.96
N LEU A 7 7.80 9.08 -19.02
CA LEU A 7 8.02 8.67 -17.63
C LEU A 7 8.24 7.17 -17.48
N GLY A 8 8.02 6.36 -18.54
CA GLY A 8 8.11 4.91 -18.49
C GLY A 8 7.09 4.24 -17.57
N VAL A 9 5.98 4.91 -17.31
CA VAL A 9 4.85 4.34 -16.57
C VAL A 9 4.12 3.36 -17.51
N PRO A 10 3.84 2.12 -17.10
CA PRO A 10 3.21 1.12 -17.95
C PRO A 10 1.70 1.34 -18.10
N VAL A 11 1.31 2.53 -18.55
CA VAL A 11 -0.07 2.90 -18.85
C VAL A 11 -0.40 2.60 -20.30
N ARG A 12 -1.64 2.20 -20.60
CA ARG A 12 -2.10 1.94 -21.97
C ARG A 12 -2.14 3.23 -22.79
N SER A 13 -1.90 3.12 -24.10
CA SER A 13 -1.77 4.27 -25.02
C SER A 13 -3.06 5.08 -25.21
N TRP A 14 -4.22 4.49 -24.93
CA TRP A 14 -5.53 5.17 -25.03
C TRP A 14 -5.89 5.98 -23.77
N VAL A 15 -5.17 5.77 -22.66
CA VAL A 15 -5.43 6.47 -21.40
C VAL A 15 -4.81 7.87 -21.49
N PRO A 16 -5.59 8.95 -21.35
CA PRO A 16 -5.05 10.30 -21.32
C PRO A 16 -4.16 10.50 -20.10
N ASP A 17 -3.15 11.35 -20.22
CA ASP A 17 -2.13 11.54 -19.19
C ASP A 17 -2.73 11.91 -17.81
N TRP A 18 -3.75 12.78 -17.77
CA TRP A 18 -4.42 13.16 -16.52
C TRP A 18 -5.07 11.96 -15.82
N LEU A 19 -5.70 11.05 -16.59
CA LEU A 19 -6.30 9.83 -16.03
C LEU A 19 -5.22 8.86 -15.52
N GLY A 20 -4.08 8.78 -16.22
CA GLY A 20 -2.92 8.02 -15.77
C GLY A 20 -2.38 8.54 -14.43
N PHE A 21 -2.33 9.85 -14.21
CA PHE A 21 -2.00 10.44 -12.91
C PHE A 21 -3.00 10.05 -11.84
N CYS A 22 -4.30 10.19 -12.11
CA CYS A 22 -5.35 9.78 -11.18
C CYS A 22 -5.25 8.29 -10.81
N CYS A 23 -4.94 7.41 -11.77
CA CYS A 23 -4.77 5.98 -11.51
C CYS A 23 -3.65 5.68 -10.51
N ILE A 24 -2.51 6.38 -10.63
CA ILE A 24 -1.39 6.21 -9.70
C ILE A 24 -1.80 6.63 -8.28
N PHE A 25 -2.53 7.73 -8.13
CA PHE A 25 -3.02 8.19 -6.84
C PHE A 25 -4.08 7.25 -6.25
N ILE A 26 -4.99 6.73 -7.05
CA ILE A 26 -6.02 5.78 -6.60
C ILE A 26 -5.38 4.47 -6.09
N VAL A 27 -4.35 3.98 -6.77
CA VAL A 27 -3.64 2.76 -6.35
C VAL A 27 -2.93 2.93 -5.00
N ILE A 28 -2.49 4.14 -4.65
CA ILE A 28 -1.84 4.41 -3.36
C ILE A 28 -2.83 4.62 -2.19
N LEU A 29 -4.10 4.93 -2.46
CA LEU A 29 -5.08 5.20 -1.40
C LEU A 29 -5.17 4.10 -0.33
N PRO A 30 -5.22 2.79 -0.66
CA PRO A 30 -5.23 1.74 0.35
C PRO A 30 -4.02 1.78 1.28
N VAL A 31 -2.86 2.22 0.78
CA VAL A 31 -1.63 2.33 1.59
C VAL A 31 -1.72 3.46 2.59
N THR A 32 -2.15 4.64 2.15
CA THR A 32 -2.25 5.82 3.04
C THR A 32 -3.29 5.61 4.12
N MET A 33 -4.36 4.87 3.81
CA MET A 33 -5.47 4.67 4.72
C MET A 33 -5.20 3.71 5.88
N LEU A 34 -4.31 2.74 5.76
CA LEU A 34 -4.11 1.78 6.85
C LEU A 34 -3.55 2.43 8.11
N ASN A 35 -2.57 3.30 7.97
CA ASN A 35 -1.87 3.88 9.12
C ASN A 35 -2.81 4.74 9.99
N GLY A 36 -3.78 5.43 9.38
CA GLY A 36 -4.78 6.21 10.10
C GLY A 36 -5.91 5.37 10.70
N SER A 37 -6.25 4.23 10.09
CA SER A 37 -7.42 3.43 10.48
C SER A 37 -7.31 2.87 11.90
N TYR A 38 -6.13 2.39 12.30
CA TYR A 38 -5.93 1.85 13.65
C TYR A 38 -6.06 2.90 14.74
N THR A 39 -5.49 4.08 14.54
CA THR A 39 -5.51 5.13 15.56
C THR A 39 -6.92 5.70 15.76
N GLY A 40 -7.74 5.72 14.70
CA GLY A 40 -9.11 6.22 14.76
C GLY A 40 -10.13 5.28 15.41
N SER A 41 -9.86 3.97 15.45
CA SER A 41 -10.81 2.95 15.92
C SER A 41 -10.27 2.05 17.04
N MET A 42 -9.14 2.40 17.63
CA MET A 42 -8.42 1.58 18.60
C MET A 42 -9.30 1.22 19.81
N LEU A 43 -10.03 2.18 20.35
CA LEU A 43 -10.88 2.00 21.52
C LEU A 43 -12.04 1.04 21.22
N GLU A 44 -12.70 1.20 20.09
CA GLU A 44 -13.83 0.37 19.68
C GLU A 44 -13.40 -1.08 19.42
N VAL A 45 -12.22 -1.25 18.82
CA VAL A 45 -11.63 -2.60 18.58
C VAL A 45 -11.31 -3.28 19.91
N SER A 46 -10.61 -2.59 20.82
CA SER A 46 -10.24 -3.15 22.13
C SER A 46 -11.45 -3.51 22.97
N ASN A 47 -12.46 -2.64 23.01
CA ASN A 47 -13.71 -2.89 23.75
C ASN A 47 -14.48 -4.09 23.17
N THR A 48 -14.51 -4.22 21.84
CA THR A 48 -15.27 -5.31 21.19
C THR A 48 -14.57 -6.65 21.32
N LEU A 49 -13.25 -6.68 21.29
CA LEU A 49 -12.45 -7.90 21.43
C LEU A 49 -12.17 -8.28 22.89
N GLY A 50 -12.47 -7.40 23.85
CA GLY A 50 -12.15 -7.59 25.26
C GLY A 50 -10.65 -7.64 25.55
N THR A 51 -9.85 -6.94 24.73
CA THR A 51 -8.39 -6.86 24.83
C THR A 51 -7.95 -5.47 25.25
N ASN A 52 -6.69 -5.33 25.65
CA ASN A 52 -6.13 -4.02 25.97
C ASN A 52 -5.88 -3.20 24.68
N SER A 53 -5.96 -1.88 24.78
CA SER A 53 -5.61 -0.99 23.67
C SER A 53 -4.15 -1.13 23.24
N GLU A 54 -3.29 -1.60 24.11
CA GLU A 54 -1.89 -1.92 23.82
C GLU A 54 -1.76 -3.06 22.81
N ASP A 55 -2.58 -4.12 22.91
CA ASP A 55 -2.59 -5.24 21.95
C ASP A 55 -2.99 -4.77 20.54
N ILE A 56 -3.96 -3.86 20.47
CA ILE A 56 -4.37 -3.28 19.17
C ILE A 56 -3.26 -2.38 18.61
N THR A 57 -2.56 -1.65 19.45
CA THR A 57 -1.40 -0.84 19.07
C THR A 57 -0.26 -1.70 18.51
N MET A 58 -0.09 -2.93 19.02
CA MET A 58 0.87 -3.90 18.45
C MET A 58 0.56 -4.21 16.98
N GLY A 59 -0.71 -4.25 16.56
CA GLY A 59 -1.09 -4.39 15.15
C GLY A 59 -0.55 -3.25 14.27
N TYR A 60 -0.57 -2.01 14.76
CA TYR A 60 0.03 -0.87 14.06
C TYR A 60 1.56 -0.99 13.95
N TYR A 61 2.23 -1.36 15.03
CA TYR A 61 3.68 -1.57 15.01
C TYR A 61 4.08 -2.76 14.14
N ALA A 62 3.31 -3.84 14.16
CA ALA A 62 3.50 -5.00 13.29
C ALA A 62 3.40 -4.62 11.81
N ALA A 63 2.42 -3.81 11.42
CA ALA A 63 2.29 -3.31 10.05
C ALA A 63 3.50 -2.45 9.66
N SER A 64 3.98 -1.58 10.55
CA SER A 64 5.14 -0.73 10.31
C SER A 64 6.42 -1.56 10.18
N ALA A 65 6.61 -2.58 11.01
CA ALA A 65 7.72 -3.52 10.92
C ALA A 65 7.69 -4.32 9.61
N GLY A 66 6.51 -4.83 9.21
CA GLY A 66 6.33 -5.51 7.93
C GLY A 66 6.75 -4.63 6.76
N MET A 67 6.35 -3.37 6.75
CA MET A 67 6.73 -2.40 5.73
C MET A 67 8.25 -2.16 5.71
N ALA A 68 8.87 -2.00 6.87
CA ALA A 68 10.31 -1.79 6.98
C ALA A 68 11.12 -2.97 6.43
N ILE A 69 10.72 -4.21 6.75
CA ILE A 69 11.35 -5.44 6.24
C ILE A 69 11.18 -5.57 4.71
N ALA A 70 10.08 -5.09 4.17
CA ALA A 70 9.83 -5.15 2.73
C ALA A 70 10.79 -4.25 1.92
N TYR A 71 11.18 -3.08 2.43
CA TYR A 71 11.91 -2.07 1.67
C TYR A 71 13.21 -2.54 0.99
N PRO A 72 14.10 -3.33 1.60
CA PRO A 72 15.31 -3.80 0.93
C PRO A 72 15.04 -4.81 -0.20
N ILE A 73 13.92 -5.53 -0.12
CA ILE A 73 13.54 -6.60 -1.05
C ILE A 73 12.93 -6.02 -2.33
N ILE A 74 12.15 -4.96 -2.19
CA ILE A 74 11.29 -4.41 -3.24
C ILE A 74 12.03 -4.00 -4.51
N PRO A 75 13.16 -3.28 -4.49
CA PRO A 75 13.82 -2.84 -5.72
C PRO A 75 14.20 -4.01 -6.65
N LYS A 76 14.60 -5.14 -6.08
CA LYS A 76 14.96 -6.34 -6.83
C LYS A 76 13.72 -7.03 -7.41
N VAL A 77 12.66 -7.17 -6.63
CA VAL A 77 11.39 -7.76 -7.09
C VAL A 77 10.75 -6.91 -8.19
N LEU A 78 10.75 -5.58 -8.06
CA LEU A 78 10.26 -4.67 -9.09
C LEU A 78 11.07 -4.73 -10.40
N ALA A 79 12.34 -5.14 -10.34
CA ALA A 79 13.16 -5.34 -11.52
C ALA A 79 12.89 -6.69 -12.22
N ALA A 80 12.54 -7.71 -11.44
CA ALA A 80 12.37 -9.08 -11.91
C ALA A 80 10.96 -9.42 -12.42
N VAL A 81 9.92 -8.74 -11.89
CA VAL A 81 8.51 -9.05 -12.16
C VAL A 81 7.83 -7.90 -12.92
N SER A 82 6.83 -8.24 -13.76
CA SER A 82 6.03 -7.21 -14.42
C SER A 82 5.22 -6.41 -13.40
N VAL A 83 5.27 -5.10 -13.50
CA VAL A 83 4.64 -4.18 -12.54
C VAL A 83 3.14 -4.45 -12.39
N LYS A 84 2.42 -4.64 -13.52
CA LYS A 84 0.99 -4.92 -13.48
C LYS A 84 0.66 -6.19 -12.70
N PHE A 85 1.40 -7.26 -12.93
CA PHE A 85 1.19 -8.55 -12.26
C PHE A 85 1.47 -8.43 -10.76
N LEU A 86 2.57 -7.76 -10.40
CA LEU A 86 2.93 -7.52 -9.01
C LEU A 86 1.86 -6.71 -8.27
N LEU A 87 1.37 -5.61 -8.86
CA LEU A 87 0.33 -4.77 -8.27
C LEU A 87 -0.98 -5.55 -8.08
N LEU A 88 -1.37 -6.39 -9.04
CA LEU A 88 -2.60 -7.18 -8.93
C LEU A 88 -2.51 -8.22 -7.82
N ILE A 89 -1.40 -8.97 -7.75
CA ILE A 89 -1.20 -9.96 -6.69
C ILE A 89 -1.17 -9.26 -5.32
N ASP A 90 -0.42 -8.18 -5.21
CA ASP A 90 -0.28 -7.43 -3.98
C ASP A 90 -1.65 -6.92 -3.47
N LEU A 91 -2.43 -6.27 -4.33
CA LEU A 91 -3.77 -5.79 -3.99
C LEU A 91 -4.73 -6.93 -3.63
N LEU A 92 -4.70 -8.04 -4.37
CA LEU A 92 -5.55 -9.21 -4.07
C LEU A 92 -5.19 -9.84 -2.72
N LEU A 93 -3.90 -9.99 -2.42
CA LEU A 93 -3.46 -10.49 -1.12
C LEU A 93 -3.89 -9.55 0.01
N GLN A 94 -3.75 -8.23 -0.16
CA GLN A 94 -4.23 -7.25 0.81
C GLN A 94 -5.76 -7.34 1.01
N PHE A 95 -6.51 -7.59 -0.06
CA PHE A 95 -7.96 -7.79 0.01
C PHE A 95 -8.31 -9.00 0.88
N PHE A 96 -7.68 -10.15 0.64
CA PHE A 96 -7.91 -11.36 1.41
C PHE A 96 -7.50 -11.21 2.88
N LEU A 97 -6.36 -10.60 3.15
CA LEU A 97 -5.92 -10.32 4.52
C LEU A 97 -6.87 -9.37 5.25
N SER A 98 -7.35 -8.32 4.58
CA SER A 98 -8.36 -7.41 5.13
C SER A 98 -9.68 -8.13 5.42
N TRP A 99 -10.07 -9.08 4.57
CA TRP A 99 -11.26 -9.90 4.80
C TRP A 99 -11.10 -10.82 6.01
N ILE A 100 -9.92 -11.44 6.19
CA ILE A 100 -9.60 -12.24 7.39
C ILE A 100 -9.67 -11.35 8.63
N CYS A 101 -9.07 -10.17 8.61
CA CYS A 101 -9.13 -9.22 9.72
C CYS A 101 -10.58 -8.83 10.07
N ALA A 102 -11.42 -8.55 9.09
CA ALA A 102 -12.83 -8.20 9.32
C ALA A 102 -13.64 -9.32 9.98
N ARG A 103 -13.23 -10.57 9.77
CA ARG A 103 -13.88 -11.77 10.35
C ARG A 103 -13.25 -12.23 11.67
N SER A 104 -12.06 -11.78 11.98
CA SER A 104 -11.33 -12.20 13.17
C SER A 104 -11.99 -11.68 14.44
N GLN A 105 -11.92 -12.49 15.50
CA GLN A 105 -12.26 -12.13 16.87
C GLN A 105 -11.05 -12.27 17.82
N ASN A 106 -9.86 -12.54 17.26
CA ASN A 106 -8.63 -12.75 17.99
C ASN A 106 -7.62 -11.65 17.62
N ALA A 107 -7.05 -10.99 18.63
CA ALA A 107 -6.06 -9.93 18.48
C ALA A 107 -4.77 -10.44 17.82
N ASP A 108 -4.32 -11.67 18.11
CA ASP A 108 -3.10 -12.23 17.53
C ASP A 108 -3.22 -12.39 16.01
N ILE A 109 -4.41 -12.81 15.53
CA ILE A 109 -4.66 -12.91 14.09
C ILE A 109 -4.64 -11.52 13.45
N LEU A 110 -5.20 -10.51 14.12
CA LEU A 110 -5.16 -9.13 13.63
C LEU A 110 -3.72 -8.62 13.54
N ILE A 111 -2.89 -8.90 14.52
CA ILE A 111 -1.46 -8.50 14.55
C ILE A 111 -0.71 -9.19 13.41
N ALA A 112 -0.86 -10.51 13.26
CA ALA A 112 -0.20 -11.27 12.19
C ALA A 112 -0.63 -10.80 10.79
N CYS A 113 -1.93 -10.62 10.56
CA CYS A 113 -2.45 -10.09 9.30
C CYS A 113 -1.98 -8.66 9.04
N SER A 114 -1.89 -7.82 10.07
CA SER A 114 -1.40 -6.44 9.98
C SER A 114 0.06 -6.40 9.55
N PHE A 115 0.90 -7.28 10.09
CA PHE A 115 2.29 -7.43 9.63
C PHE A 115 2.35 -7.78 8.14
N ALA A 116 1.58 -8.77 7.69
CA ALA A 116 1.54 -9.18 6.29
C ALA A 116 1.02 -8.06 5.36
N ILE A 117 -0.05 -7.36 5.77
CA ILE A 117 -0.58 -6.21 5.04
C ILE A 117 0.48 -5.09 4.97
N GLY A 118 1.19 -4.82 6.06
CA GLY A 118 2.26 -3.84 6.10
C GLY A 118 3.39 -4.18 5.12
N PHE A 119 3.81 -5.44 5.10
CA PHE A 119 4.82 -5.94 4.15
C PHE A 119 4.39 -5.68 2.68
N LEU A 120 3.16 -6.04 2.32
CA LEU A 120 2.60 -5.81 0.99
C LEU A 120 2.51 -4.31 0.66
N LYS A 121 2.10 -3.50 1.62
CA LYS A 121 2.04 -2.04 1.44
C LYS A 121 3.39 -1.41 1.14
N GLY A 122 4.47 -1.97 1.65
CA GLY A 122 5.82 -1.56 1.29
C GLY A 122 6.04 -1.56 -0.22
N PHE A 123 5.56 -2.60 -0.93
CA PHE A 123 5.64 -2.70 -2.40
C PHE A 123 4.89 -1.56 -3.10
N LEU A 124 3.64 -1.31 -2.73
CA LEU A 124 2.86 -0.23 -3.31
C LEU A 124 3.50 1.13 -3.05
N MET A 125 4.01 1.35 -1.83
CA MET A 125 4.62 2.62 -1.45
C MET A 125 5.88 2.92 -2.25
N LEU A 126 6.82 1.97 -2.38
CA LEU A 126 8.04 2.18 -3.16
C LEU A 126 7.76 2.27 -4.65
N TRP A 127 6.80 1.49 -5.16
CA TRP A 127 6.34 1.63 -6.53
C TRP A 127 5.81 3.06 -6.79
N PHE A 128 4.96 3.55 -5.90
CA PHE A 128 4.42 4.90 -5.98
C PHE A 128 5.52 5.97 -5.94
N ILE A 129 6.44 5.89 -4.96
CA ILE A 129 7.55 6.85 -4.84
C ILE A 129 8.38 6.89 -6.13
N ARG A 130 8.68 5.73 -6.70
CA ARG A 130 9.49 5.64 -7.93
C ARG A 130 8.84 6.36 -9.11
N TYR A 131 7.53 6.26 -9.28
CA TYR A 131 6.83 6.92 -10.39
C TYR A 131 6.47 8.36 -10.05
N ALA A 132 6.07 8.65 -8.82
CA ALA A 132 5.77 9.99 -8.38
C ALA A 132 7.00 10.90 -8.45
N GLN A 133 8.19 10.40 -8.11
CA GLN A 133 9.44 11.15 -8.29
C GLN A 133 9.65 11.59 -9.75
N LYS A 134 9.37 10.71 -10.70
CA LYS A 134 9.49 11.05 -12.13
C LYS A 134 8.46 12.08 -12.58
N ILE A 135 7.27 12.06 -12.00
CA ILE A 135 6.16 12.96 -12.34
C ILE A 135 6.40 14.35 -11.79
N PHE A 136 6.71 14.45 -10.50
CA PHE A 136 6.82 15.73 -9.81
C PHE A 136 8.22 16.36 -9.90
N SER A 137 9.22 15.61 -10.28
CA SER A 137 10.60 16.07 -10.40
C SER A 137 11.09 15.99 -11.83
N ALA A 138 10.43 16.68 -12.75
CA ALA A 138 10.89 16.80 -14.14
C ALA A 138 12.31 17.38 -14.27
N LYS A 139 12.75 18.16 -13.28
CA LYS A 139 14.09 18.74 -13.15
C LYS A 139 14.98 18.03 -12.11
N ASN A 140 14.59 16.85 -11.62
CA ASN A 140 15.27 16.14 -10.52
C ASN A 140 15.44 16.94 -9.21
N ILE A 141 14.57 17.90 -8.95
CA ILE A 141 14.59 18.68 -7.72
C ILE A 141 13.84 17.91 -6.63
N ARG A 142 14.57 17.26 -5.73
CA ARG A 142 13.99 16.45 -4.66
C ARG A 142 13.04 17.21 -3.74
N SER A 143 13.28 18.49 -3.51
CA SER A 143 12.43 19.33 -2.67
C SER A 143 11.02 19.51 -3.24
N GLU A 144 10.87 19.66 -4.55
CA GLU A 144 9.55 19.75 -5.20
C GLU A 144 8.76 18.45 -5.02
N PHE A 145 9.42 17.31 -5.18
CA PHE A 145 8.77 16.01 -4.95
C PHE A 145 8.23 15.91 -3.53
N TYR A 146 9.05 16.17 -2.53
CA TYR A 146 8.64 16.02 -1.13
C TYR A 146 7.57 17.03 -0.70
N SER A 147 7.52 18.23 -1.29
CA SER A 147 6.47 19.22 -1.00
C SER A 147 5.06 18.75 -1.38
N TYR A 148 4.93 17.90 -2.38
CA TYR A 148 3.64 17.27 -2.76
C TYR A 148 3.40 15.92 -2.10
N PHE A 149 4.46 15.14 -1.94
CA PHE A 149 4.38 13.78 -1.41
C PHE A 149 3.94 13.74 0.05
N TYR A 150 4.55 14.52 0.91
CA TYR A 150 4.21 14.53 2.33
C TYR A 150 2.77 14.97 2.60
N PRO A 151 2.26 16.08 2.08
CA PRO A 151 0.85 16.46 2.26
C PRO A 151 -0.13 15.38 1.76
N LEU A 152 0.19 14.70 0.65
CA LEU A 152 -0.65 13.63 0.13
C LEU A 152 -0.70 12.44 1.07
N VAL A 153 0.45 11.95 1.52
CA VAL A 153 0.54 10.75 2.37
C VAL A 153 -0.02 11.03 3.76
N TYR A 154 0.39 12.13 4.39
CA TYR A 154 -0.11 12.51 5.72
C TYR A 154 -1.57 12.95 5.67
N GLY A 155 -1.96 13.75 4.68
CA GLY A 155 -3.35 14.17 4.50
C GLY A 155 -4.28 12.99 4.24
N GLY A 156 -3.87 12.04 3.40
CA GLY A 156 -4.59 10.79 3.16
C GLY A 156 -4.70 9.94 4.44
N GLY A 157 -3.64 9.85 5.23
CA GLY A 157 -3.66 9.17 6.54
C GLY A 157 -4.64 9.80 7.52
N GLN A 158 -4.62 11.11 7.66
CA GLN A 158 -5.55 11.84 8.55
C GLN A 158 -7.00 11.75 8.06
N ALA A 159 -7.24 11.87 6.75
CA ALA A 159 -8.57 11.69 6.18
C ALA A 159 -9.11 10.27 6.45
N SER A 160 -8.25 9.26 6.33
CA SER A 160 -8.66 7.88 6.64
C SER A 160 -8.98 7.68 8.12
N MET A 161 -8.24 8.30 9.02
CA MET A 161 -8.52 8.29 10.45
C MET A 161 -9.91 8.84 10.75
N LEU A 162 -10.27 9.98 10.15
CA LEU A 162 -11.59 10.58 10.32
C LEU A 162 -12.71 9.65 9.80
N VAL A 163 -12.55 9.12 8.59
CA VAL A 163 -13.56 8.23 7.99
C VAL A 163 -13.71 6.94 8.79
N THR A 164 -12.61 6.30 9.18
CA THR A 164 -12.65 5.03 9.92
C THR A 164 -13.15 5.21 11.35
N ALA A 165 -12.81 6.32 12.02
CA ALA A 165 -13.37 6.66 13.32
C ALA A 165 -14.89 6.84 13.26
N GLN A 166 -15.40 7.54 12.26
CA GLN A 166 -16.84 7.71 12.07
C GLN A 166 -17.54 6.38 11.77
N LEU A 167 -16.96 5.54 10.92
CA LEU A 167 -17.49 4.21 10.63
C LEU A 167 -17.49 3.29 11.87
N ALA A 168 -16.42 3.31 12.66
CA ALA A 168 -16.34 2.53 13.88
C ALA A 168 -17.36 3.00 14.94
N TYR A 169 -17.51 4.31 15.11
CA TYR A 169 -18.43 4.91 16.08
C TYR A 169 -19.91 4.66 15.73
N HIS A 170 -20.32 4.85 14.46
CA HIS A 170 -21.72 4.74 14.05
C HIS A 170 -22.19 3.31 13.77
N TYR A 171 -21.28 2.43 13.38
CA TYR A 171 -21.63 1.07 12.98
C TYR A 171 -20.86 0.01 13.78
N ASN A 172 -19.63 -0.29 13.34
CA ASN A 172 -18.73 -1.27 13.96
C ASN A 172 -17.32 -1.07 13.41
N TRP A 173 -16.30 -1.34 14.22
CA TRP A 173 -14.90 -1.26 13.82
C TRP A 173 -14.56 -2.10 12.56
N LYS A 174 -15.27 -3.20 12.30
CA LYS A 174 -15.07 -4.05 11.11
C LYS A 174 -15.30 -3.31 9.80
N TYR A 175 -16.11 -2.24 9.81
CA TYR A 175 -16.37 -1.43 8.61
C TYR A 175 -15.13 -0.70 8.10
N MET A 176 -14.10 -0.48 8.93
CA MET A 176 -12.83 0.05 8.44
C MET A 176 -12.16 -0.90 7.44
N TYR A 177 -12.23 -2.22 7.68
CA TYR A 177 -11.70 -3.21 6.74
C TYR A 177 -12.56 -3.33 5.49
N TYR A 178 -13.88 -3.28 5.61
CA TYR A 178 -14.77 -3.27 4.45
C TYR A 178 -14.56 -2.05 3.57
N PHE A 179 -14.37 -0.88 4.17
CA PHE A 179 -14.02 0.34 3.45
C PHE A 179 -12.67 0.21 2.73
N MET A 180 -11.69 -0.36 3.40
CA MET A 180 -10.38 -0.65 2.79
C MET A 180 -10.50 -1.64 1.63
N MET A 181 -11.29 -2.70 1.78
CA MET A 181 -11.57 -3.67 0.70
C MET A 181 -12.22 -3.01 -0.50
N LEU A 182 -13.14 -2.07 -0.28
CA LEU A 182 -13.76 -1.28 -1.36
C LEU A 182 -12.71 -0.47 -2.13
N LEU A 183 -11.81 0.21 -1.43
CA LEU A 183 -10.73 0.99 -2.07
C LEU A 183 -9.75 0.08 -2.83
N ILE A 184 -9.44 -1.09 -2.28
CA ILE A 184 -8.61 -2.08 -2.97
C ILE A 184 -9.30 -2.56 -4.26
N LEU A 185 -10.60 -2.85 -4.23
CA LEU A 185 -11.34 -3.25 -5.44
C LEU A 185 -11.33 -2.15 -6.49
N VAL A 186 -11.55 -0.90 -6.11
CA VAL A 186 -11.44 0.25 -7.02
C VAL A 186 -10.03 0.31 -7.62
N SER A 187 -8.98 0.16 -6.80
CA SER A 187 -7.60 0.15 -7.25
C SER A 187 -7.31 -1.00 -8.24
N VAL A 188 -7.82 -2.21 -7.96
CA VAL A 188 -7.70 -3.38 -8.84
C VAL A 188 -8.34 -3.11 -10.20
N LEU A 189 -9.56 -2.54 -10.22
CA LEU A 189 -10.25 -2.16 -11.46
C LEU A 189 -9.41 -1.17 -12.28
N PHE A 190 -8.88 -0.12 -11.66
CA PHE A 190 -8.00 0.84 -12.32
C PHE A 190 -6.72 0.19 -12.86
N VAL A 191 -6.08 -0.71 -12.11
CA VAL A 191 -4.89 -1.44 -12.57
C VAL A 191 -5.21 -2.32 -13.77
N ILE A 192 -6.35 -3.02 -13.77
CA ILE A 192 -6.75 -3.89 -14.89
C ILE A 192 -7.01 -3.05 -16.16
N ILE A 193 -7.73 -1.94 -16.02
CA ILE A 193 -8.19 -1.11 -17.14
C ILE A 193 -7.03 -0.27 -17.70
N CYS A 194 -6.31 0.45 -16.84
CA CYS A 194 -5.37 1.49 -17.25
C CYS A 194 -3.95 0.97 -17.49
N PHE A 195 -3.52 -0.10 -16.79
CA PHE A 195 -2.14 -0.57 -16.91
C PHE A 195 -1.94 -1.59 -18.03
N ARG A 196 -0.84 -1.41 -18.75
CA ARG A 196 -0.39 -2.36 -19.78
C ARG A 196 0.49 -3.43 -19.13
N HIS A 197 0.43 -4.66 -19.65
CA HIS A 197 1.41 -5.68 -19.29
C HIS A 197 2.78 -5.31 -19.88
N ASN A 198 3.72 -5.03 -18.99
CA ASN A 198 5.11 -4.75 -19.37
C ASN A 198 5.98 -5.96 -19.08
N ARG A 199 6.91 -6.25 -19.99
CA ARG A 199 7.97 -7.22 -19.69
C ARG A 199 8.90 -6.65 -18.61
N PRO A 200 9.42 -7.49 -17.72
CA PRO A 200 10.38 -7.03 -16.70
C PRO A 200 11.60 -6.40 -17.37
N ILE A 201 12.17 -5.38 -16.72
CA ILE A 201 13.29 -4.58 -17.26
C ILE A 201 14.57 -5.43 -17.38
N LYS A 202 14.73 -6.42 -16.50
CA LYS A 202 15.78 -7.44 -16.54
C LYS A 202 15.15 -8.79 -16.21
N SER A 203 15.39 -9.79 -17.04
CA SER A 203 15.15 -11.19 -16.67
C SER A 203 16.23 -11.64 -15.68
N VAL A 204 16.15 -11.18 -14.44
CA VAL A 204 16.98 -11.69 -13.36
C VAL A 204 16.32 -12.98 -12.90
N PRO A 205 16.98 -14.14 -12.99
CA PRO A 205 16.41 -15.37 -12.46
C PRO A 205 16.17 -15.19 -10.96
N LEU A 206 15.05 -15.68 -10.48
CA LEU A 206 14.65 -15.60 -9.06
C LEU A 206 15.71 -16.24 -8.12
N SER A 207 16.52 -17.17 -8.65
CA SER A 207 17.65 -17.77 -7.94
C SER A 207 18.74 -16.78 -7.52
N ASP A 208 18.92 -15.70 -8.29
CA ASP A 208 19.96 -14.68 -8.03
C ASP A 208 19.46 -13.58 -7.06
N LEU A 209 18.20 -13.68 -6.65
CA LEU A 209 17.65 -12.90 -5.55
C LEU A 209 18.14 -13.55 -4.26
N HIS A 210 19.30 -13.20 -3.76
CA HIS A 210 19.82 -13.62 -2.44
C HIS A 210 18.84 -13.18 -1.31
N ILE A 211 17.62 -13.72 -1.34
CA ILE A 211 16.49 -13.33 -0.45
C ILE A 211 16.90 -13.50 1.01
N ARG A 212 17.68 -14.55 1.31
CA ARG A 212 18.17 -14.81 2.66
C ARG A 212 19.08 -13.68 3.17
N GLU A 213 20.02 -13.22 2.34
CA GLU A 213 20.94 -12.13 2.70
C GLU A 213 20.18 -10.81 2.87
N MET A 214 19.17 -10.58 2.01
CA MET A 214 18.35 -9.38 2.09
C MET A 214 17.48 -9.38 3.36
N PHE A 215 16.98 -10.55 3.77
CA PHE A 215 16.22 -10.68 5.01
C PHE A 215 17.11 -10.42 6.24
N ILE A 216 18.35 -10.94 6.24
CA ILE A 216 19.32 -10.67 7.31
C ILE A 216 19.62 -9.18 7.42
N ILE A 217 19.83 -8.49 6.29
CA ILE A 217 20.06 -7.02 6.26
C ILE A 217 18.84 -6.23 6.74
N SER A 218 17.63 -6.78 6.58
CA SER A 218 16.40 -6.11 7.01
C SER A 218 16.15 -6.20 8.51
N VAL A 219 16.69 -7.21 9.17
CA VAL A 219 16.44 -7.52 10.59
C VAL A 219 17.63 -7.10 11.48
N GLY A 220 18.81 -6.97 10.93
CA GLY A 220 20.05 -6.49 11.61
C GLY A 220 20.23 -5.00 11.53
#